data_02e104baada07583d37d4fd028ae1c09
#
_entry.id   02e104baada07583d37d4fd028ae1c09
#
_cell.length_a   1.000
_cell.length_b   1.000
_cell.length_c   1.000
_cell.angle_alpha   90.00
_cell.angle_beta   90.00
_cell.angle_gamma   90.00
#
_symmetry.space_group_name_H-M   'P 1'
#
loop_
_entity.id
_entity.type
_entity.pdbx_description
1 polymer ?
#
loop_
_entity_poly.entity_id
_entity_poly.type
_entity_poly.pdbx_seq_one_letter_code
_entity_poly.pdbx_strand_id
1 'polypeptide(L)'
;ATASDTDAAMSDGYGIQVINTETTSSNKYLAFIGGDHGVIKITTDAQSDRSIVVIKESYANAFVPWLCANYKTVYVLDPRMLTVKLADFVKTNSIDEVLFLNYMFIPSNPKFMNALENMA
;
A
#
# COMPACT_ATOMS: atom_id res chain seq x y z
N ALA A 1 10.15 11.23 3.31
CA ALA A 1 9.80 9.84 2.94
C ALA A 1 9.96 9.62 1.44
N THR A 2 10.45 8.47 1.05
CA THR A 2 10.53 8.05 -0.35
C THR A 2 9.60 6.88 -0.59
N ALA A 3 8.90 6.89 -1.72
CA ALA A 3 8.02 5.83 -2.14
C ALA A 3 8.44 5.29 -3.52
N SER A 4 8.25 4.01 -3.73
CA SER A 4 8.45 3.36 -5.01
C SER A 4 7.29 2.43 -5.32
N ASP A 5 6.86 2.43 -6.56
CA ASP A 5 5.98 1.39 -7.08
C ASP A 5 6.86 0.21 -7.49
N THR A 6 6.53 -0.95 -6.94
CA THR A 6 7.21 -2.21 -7.27
C THR A 6 6.17 -3.18 -7.80
N ASP A 7 6.54 -3.97 -8.77
CA ASP A 7 5.71 -5.11 -9.12
C ASP A 7 5.74 -6.20 -8.03
N ALA A 8 4.94 -7.21 -8.17
CA ALA A 8 4.89 -8.30 -7.21
C ALA A 8 6.22 -9.03 -7.02
N ALA A 9 7.15 -8.92 -7.98
CA ALA A 9 8.48 -9.50 -7.91
C ALA A 9 9.50 -8.58 -7.23
N MET A 10 9.10 -7.40 -6.76
CA MET A 10 9.98 -6.40 -6.13
C MET A 10 11.17 -6.00 -7.03
N SER A 11 10.95 -5.93 -8.33
CA SER A 11 11.91 -5.34 -9.25
C SER A 11 12.07 -3.84 -8.99
N ASP A 12 13.13 -3.23 -9.49
CA ASP A 12 13.39 -1.79 -9.33
C ASP A 12 12.20 -0.96 -9.84
N GLY A 13 11.40 -0.48 -8.90
CA GLY A 13 10.23 0.37 -9.19
C GLY A 13 10.66 1.81 -9.48
N TYR A 14 9.78 2.56 -10.12
CA TYR A 14 9.99 4.00 -10.28
C TYR A 14 9.54 4.76 -9.02
N GLY A 15 10.21 5.89 -8.75
CA GLY A 15 9.86 6.74 -7.60
C GLY A 15 8.52 7.44 -7.80
N ILE A 16 7.72 7.46 -6.75
CA ILE A 16 6.45 8.19 -6.69
C ILE A 16 6.44 9.16 -5.50
N GLN A 17 5.63 10.20 -5.60
CA GLN A 17 5.42 11.11 -4.48
C GLN A 17 4.40 10.53 -3.50
N VAL A 18 4.72 10.53 -2.21
CA VAL A 18 3.79 10.11 -1.14
C VAL A 18 2.59 11.05 -1.08
N ILE A 19 2.83 12.36 -1.21
CA ILE A 19 1.78 13.37 -1.37
C ILE A 19 2.18 14.31 -2.51
N ASN A 20 1.35 14.39 -3.54
CA ASN A 20 1.52 15.33 -4.64
C ASN A 20 0.53 16.49 -4.48
N THR A 21 1.02 17.61 -3.98
CA THR A 21 0.22 18.83 -3.78
C THR A 21 -0.06 19.61 -5.07
N GLU A 22 0.65 19.29 -6.14
CA GLU A 22 0.55 19.99 -7.43
C GLU A 22 -0.39 19.30 -8.43
N THR A 23 -1.06 18.22 -7.99
CA THR A 23 -1.96 17.49 -8.89
C THR A 23 -3.11 18.36 -9.38
N THR A 24 -3.29 18.43 -10.68
CA THR A 24 -4.41 19.11 -11.38
C THR A 24 -5.55 18.16 -11.70
N SER A 25 -5.40 16.86 -11.42
CA SER A 25 -6.41 15.85 -11.67
C SER A 25 -7.72 16.15 -10.94
N SER A 26 -8.84 15.91 -11.58
CA SER A 26 -10.16 15.91 -10.94
C SER A 26 -10.30 14.77 -9.92
N ASN A 27 -9.56 13.69 -10.10
CA ASN A 27 -9.45 12.61 -9.12
C ASN A 27 -8.40 12.98 -8.05
N LYS A 28 -8.86 13.54 -6.95
CA LYS A 28 -7.99 14.00 -5.86
C LYS A 28 -7.26 12.87 -5.12
N TYR A 29 -7.68 11.62 -5.25
CA TYR A 29 -6.95 10.48 -4.70
C TYR A 29 -5.56 10.30 -5.32
N LEU A 30 -5.35 10.75 -6.55
CA LEU A 30 -4.03 10.74 -7.18
C LEU A 30 -3.00 11.63 -6.46
N ALA A 31 -3.44 12.54 -5.58
CA ALA A 31 -2.54 13.30 -4.73
C ALA A 31 -1.83 12.42 -3.68
N PHE A 32 -2.39 11.25 -3.35
CA PHE A 32 -1.85 10.35 -2.34
C PHE A 32 -1.24 9.13 -3.02
N ILE A 33 0.04 8.89 -2.75
CA ILE A 33 0.83 7.75 -3.25
C ILE A 33 0.72 7.50 -4.77
N GLY A 34 0.38 8.53 -5.55
CA GLY A 34 0.25 8.44 -7.02
C GLY A 34 -0.97 7.65 -7.50
N GLY A 35 -1.92 7.30 -6.62
CA GLY A 35 -3.11 6.51 -6.95
C GLY A 35 -3.02 5.03 -6.58
N ASP A 36 -3.68 4.18 -7.35
CA ASP A 36 -3.71 2.74 -7.10
C ASP A 36 -2.57 2.01 -7.80
N HIS A 37 -1.81 1.25 -7.04
CA HIS A 37 -0.69 0.42 -7.48
C HIS A 37 -0.79 -0.95 -6.81
N GLY A 38 -0.19 -1.98 -7.42
CA GLY A 38 -0.21 -3.34 -6.88
C GLY A 38 0.57 -3.44 -5.57
N VAL A 39 1.81 -2.96 -5.60
CA VAL A 39 2.70 -2.93 -4.44
C VAL A 39 3.43 -1.60 -4.40
N ILE A 40 3.35 -0.89 -3.28
CA ILE A 40 4.14 0.31 -3.01
C ILE A 40 4.98 0.07 -1.77
N LYS A 41 6.26 0.40 -1.84
CA LYS A 41 7.17 0.45 -0.71
C LYS A 41 7.52 1.90 -0.38
N ILE A 42 7.24 2.33 0.84
CA ILE A 42 7.59 3.65 1.34
C ILE A 42 8.65 3.50 2.42
N THR A 43 9.79 4.14 2.23
CA THR A 43 10.83 4.27 3.24
C THR A 43 10.73 5.65 3.88
N THR A 44 10.73 5.71 5.19
CA THR A 44 10.50 6.93 5.97
C THR A 44 11.70 7.31 6.82
N ASP A 45 11.67 8.53 7.37
CA ASP A 45 12.65 9.03 8.34
C ASP A 45 12.18 8.82 9.79
N ALA A 46 11.13 8.01 10.02
CA ALA A 46 10.62 7.70 11.35
C ALA A 46 11.72 7.12 12.26
N GLN A 47 11.69 7.51 13.54
CA GLN A 47 12.58 7.02 14.58
C GLN A 47 12.16 5.62 15.08
N SER A 48 11.78 4.76 14.18
CA SER A 48 11.28 3.40 14.44
C SER A 48 11.91 2.46 13.44
N ASP A 49 12.23 1.24 13.86
CA ASP A 49 12.70 0.18 12.96
C ASP A 49 11.54 -0.70 12.46
N ARG A 50 10.31 -0.43 12.91
CA ARG A 50 9.13 -1.24 12.59
C ARG A 50 8.68 -1.06 11.16
N SER A 51 8.13 -2.12 10.63
CA SER A 51 7.52 -2.17 9.30
C SER A 51 6.05 -2.60 9.38
N ILE A 52 5.24 -2.06 8.47
CA ILE A 52 3.82 -2.39 8.36
C ILE A 52 3.45 -2.64 6.90
N VAL A 53 2.57 -3.58 6.66
CA VAL A 53 1.88 -3.73 5.38
C VAL A 53 0.41 -3.37 5.53
N VAL A 54 -0.07 -2.51 4.65
CA VAL A 54 -1.46 -2.10 4.57
C VAL A 54 -2.11 -2.78 3.37
N ILE A 55 -3.10 -3.62 3.65
CA ILE A 55 -3.96 -4.22 2.63
C ILE A 55 -5.16 -3.30 2.46
N LYS A 56 -5.30 -2.72 1.28
CA LYS A 56 -6.21 -1.59 1.11
C LYS A 56 -7.00 -1.62 -0.20
N GLU A 57 -7.98 -0.75 -0.29
CA GLU A 57 -8.60 -0.27 -1.52
C GLU A 57 -8.34 1.26 -1.66
N SER A 58 -8.85 1.88 -2.73
CA SER A 58 -8.48 3.26 -3.10
C SER A 58 -8.74 4.31 -2.02
N TYR A 59 -9.78 4.15 -1.19
CA TYR A 59 -10.11 5.11 -0.14
C TYR A 59 -9.04 5.19 0.96
N ALA A 60 -8.29 4.12 1.16
CA ALA A 60 -7.22 4.09 2.15
C ALA A 60 -5.97 4.87 1.75
N ASN A 61 -5.81 5.26 0.48
CA ASN A 61 -4.64 5.99 0.00
C ASN A 61 -4.36 7.26 0.82
N ALA A 62 -5.40 7.99 1.23
CA ALA A 62 -5.27 9.20 2.03
C ALA A 62 -4.81 8.93 3.48
N PHE A 63 -4.96 7.70 3.98
CA PHE A 63 -4.51 7.32 5.32
C PHE A 63 -3.02 6.94 5.37
N VAL A 64 -2.48 6.40 4.30
CA VAL A 64 -1.10 5.89 4.24
C VAL A 64 -0.05 6.91 4.71
N PRO A 65 -0.10 8.20 4.34
CA PRO A 65 0.88 9.19 4.80
C PRO A 65 1.00 9.31 6.33
N TRP A 66 -0.08 9.07 7.07
CA TRP A 66 -0.08 9.14 8.54
C TRP A 66 0.74 8.00 9.17
N LEU A 67 0.85 6.85 8.50
CA LEU A 67 1.69 5.73 8.95
C LEU A 67 3.18 6.05 8.83
N CYS A 68 3.54 6.94 7.91
CA CYS A 68 4.93 7.32 7.65
C CYS A 68 5.62 8.00 8.86
N ALA A 69 4.86 8.50 9.82
CA ALA A 69 5.41 9.07 11.05
C ALA A 69 5.81 8.01 12.09
N ASN A 70 5.28 6.80 11.97
CA ASN A 70 5.38 5.77 13.01
C ASN A 70 6.14 4.51 12.58
N TYR A 71 6.33 4.31 11.27
CA TYR A 71 6.97 3.11 10.72
C TYR A 71 8.13 3.48 9.80
N LYS A 72 9.22 2.75 9.93
CA LYS A 72 10.40 2.90 9.05
C LYS A 72 10.09 2.51 7.62
N THR A 73 9.30 1.45 7.46
CA THR A 73 8.88 0.97 6.15
C THR A 73 7.38 0.72 6.14
N VAL A 74 6.69 1.29 5.16
CA VAL A 74 5.27 1.07 4.93
C VAL A 74 5.11 0.42 3.56
N TYR A 75 4.57 -0.79 3.54
CA TYR A 75 4.14 -1.45 2.32
C TYR A 75 2.65 -1.23 2.11
N VAL A 76 2.25 -0.93 0.89
CA VAL A 76 0.84 -0.74 0.52
C VAL A 76 0.51 -1.74 -0.56
N LEU A 77 -0.46 -2.63 -0.29
CA LEU A 77 -0.89 -3.67 -1.20
C LEU A 77 -2.35 -3.48 -1.60
N ASP A 78 -2.61 -3.50 -2.90
CA ASP A 78 -3.97 -3.65 -3.42
C ASP A 78 -4.18 -5.12 -3.82
N PRO A 79 -5.05 -5.86 -3.13
CA PRO A 79 -5.22 -7.30 -3.39
C PRO A 79 -5.73 -7.59 -4.80
N ARG A 80 -6.39 -6.63 -5.45
CA ARG A 80 -6.89 -6.78 -6.83
C ARG A 80 -5.78 -6.85 -7.87
N MET A 81 -4.59 -6.33 -7.52
CA MET A 81 -3.43 -6.19 -8.40
C MET A 81 -2.24 -7.06 -7.94
N LEU A 82 -2.39 -7.76 -6.81
CA LEU A 82 -1.33 -8.57 -6.21
C LEU A 82 -1.37 -10.00 -6.78
N THR A 83 -0.18 -10.55 -7.07
CA THR A 83 -0.01 -11.93 -7.58
C THR A 83 0.70 -12.87 -6.62
N VAL A 84 1.13 -12.36 -5.45
CA VAL A 84 1.84 -13.13 -4.43
C VAL A 84 0.95 -13.40 -3.22
N LYS A 85 1.27 -14.45 -2.46
CA LYS A 85 0.59 -14.75 -1.19
C LYS A 85 1.05 -13.77 -0.10
N LEU A 86 0.11 -13.29 0.70
CA LEU A 86 0.39 -12.35 1.79
C LEU A 86 1.39 -12.93 2.80
N ALA A 87 1.22 -14.19 3.18
CA ALA A 87 2.11 -14.84 4.14
C ALA A 87 3.56 -14.88 3.65
N ASP A 88 3.76 -15.17 2.36
CA ASP A 88 5.10 -15.18 1.75
C ASP A 88 5.67 -13.76 1.67
N PHE A 89 4.84 -12.77 1.32
CA PHE A 89 5.25 -11.38 1.27
C PHE A 89 5.69 -10.86 2.65
N VAL A 90 4.90 -11.12 3.68
CA VAL A 90 5.20 -10.73 5.07
C VAL A 90 6.51 -11.35 5.55
N LYS A 91 6.68 -12.65 5.30
CA LYS A 91 7.88 -13.40 5.70
C LYS A 91 9.13 -12.91 4.96
N THR A 92 9.05 -12.77 3.65
CA THR A 92 10.18 -12.36 2.80
C THR A 92 10.68 -10.95 3.15
N ASN A 93 9.77 -10.05 3.50
CA ASN A 93 10.09 -8.65 3.82
C ASN A 93 10.24 -8.38 5.32
N SER A 94 10.15 -9.42 6.17
CA SER A 94 10.27 -9.30 7.64
C SER A 94 9.33 -8.23 8.21
N ILE A 95 8.06 -8.28 7.83
CA ILE A 95 7.06 -7.28 8.20
C ILE A 95 6.53 -7.56 9.61
N ASP A 96 6.47 -6.53 10.45
CA ASP A 96 6.06 -6.64 11.85
C ASP A 96 4.54 -6.62 12.03
N GLU A 97 3.83 -5.86 11.20
CA GLU A 97 2.38 -5.65 11.34
C GLU A 97 1.65 -5.72 10.01
N VAL A 98 0.42 -6.21 10.07
CA VAL A 98 -0.51 -6.25 8.94
C VAL A 98 -1.77 -5.48 9.30
N LEU A 99 -2.11 -4.49 8.50
CA LEU A 99 -3.33 -3.69 8.65
C LEU A 99 -4.24 -3.90 7.43
N PHE A 100 -5.47 -4.37 7.68
CA PHE A 100 -6.53 -4.35 6.69
C PHE A 100 -7.33 -3.06 6.83
N LEU A 101 -7.27 -2.21 5.82
CA LEU A 101 -7.93 -0.90 5.83
C LEU A 101 -8.82 -0.74 4.60
N ASN A 102 -10.12 -0.98 4.79
CA ASN A 102 -11.09 -1.00 3.71
C ASN A 102 -12.33 -0.18 4.07
N TYR A 103 -12.95 0.36 3.04
CA TYR A 103 -14.24 1.03 3.16
C TYR A 103 -15.32 0.04 3.63
N MET A 104 -16.24 0.49 4.48
CA MET A 104 -17.20 -0.38 5.17
C MET A 104 -18.11 -1.23 4.25
N PHE A 105 -18.33 -0.80 3.00
CA PHE A 105 -19.13 -1.56 2.03
C PHE A 105 -18.30 -2.48 1.13
N ILE A 106 -16.98 -2.55 1.29
CA ILE A 106 -16.11 -3.45 0.52
C ILE A 106 -16.51 -4.93 0.67
N PRO A 107 -16.96 -5.43 1.85
CA PRO A 107 -17.41 -6.82 1.97
C PRO A 107 -18.54 -7.22 1.02
N SER A 108 -19.30 -6.26 0.50
CA SER A 108 -20.32 -6.53 -0.53
C SER A 108 -19.78 -6.50 -1.97
N ASN A 109 -18.48 -6.27 -2.17
CA ASN A 109 -17.82 -6.30 -3.47
C ASN A 109 -17.17 -7.67 -3.73
N PRO A 110 -17.80 -8.56 -4.56
CA PRO A 110 -17.28 -9.92 -4.78
C PRO A 110 -15.87 -9.94 -5.38
N LYS A 111 -15.53 -8.99 -6.25
CA LYS A 111 -14.21 -8.94 -6.89
C LYS A 111 -13.11 -8.68 -5.86
N PHE A 112 -13.35 -7.77 -4.92
CA PHE A 112 -12.40 -7.47 -3.87
C PHE A 112 -12.27 -8.63 -2.87
N MET A 113 -13.38 -9.24 -2.47
CA MET A 113 -13.38 -10.38 -1.56
C MET A 113 -12.65 -11.58 -2.16
N ASN A 114 -12.91 -11.91 -3.44
CA ASN A 114 -12.18 -12.97 -4.14
C ASN A 114 -10.67 -12.67 -4.23
N ALA A 115 -10.29 -11.40 -4.42
CA ALA A 115 -8.89 -11.02 -4.43
C ALA A 115 -8.22 -11.22 -3.05
N LEU A 116 -8.91 -10.91 -1.96
CA LEU A 116 -8.43 -11.19 -0.60
C LEU A 116 -8.27 -12.69 -0.36
N GLU A 117 -9.24 -13.52 -0.75
CA GLU A 117 -9.17 -14.97 -0.63
C GLU A 117 -7.98 -15.56 -1.41
N ASN A 118 -7.73 -15.06 -2.62
CA ASN A 118 -6.60 -15.50 -3.43
C ASN A 118 -5.24 -15.08 -2.85
N MET A 119 -5.19 -13.97 -2.10
CA MET A 119 -4.00 -13.49 -1.44
C MET A 119 -3.67 -14.26 -0.14
N ALA A 120 -4.66 -14.83 0.49
CA ALA A 120 -4.49 -15.70 1.67
C ALA A 120 -3.88 -17.07 1.28
#